data_db90d68f040028b4b2ee863df67c0d14
#
_entry.id   db90d68f040028b4b2ee863df67c0d14
#
_cell.length_a   1.000
_cell.length_b   1.000
_cell.length_c   1.000
_cell.angle_alpha   90.00
_cell.angle_beta   90.00
_cell.angle_gamma   90.00
#
_symmetry.space_group_name_H-M   'P 1'
#
loop_
_entity.id
_entity.type
_entity.pdbx_description
1 polymer ?
#
loop_
_entity_poly.entity_id
_entity_poly.type
_entity_poly.pdbx_seq_one_letter_code
_entity_poly.pdbx_strand_id
1 'polypeptide(L)'
;MGSFLGINVVSISVTDLDRARAFYRDVLGFGEPLYDLAEAGWIEFATGGPGNISVTLAEPGWQPSFGTTVVLNVADCRSAAAELRQRGVECDEPTVFPGFVTFASFFDPFGNRLQMCSPAP
;
A
#
# COMPACT_ATOMS: atom_id res chain seq x y z
N MET A 1 22.88 -1.89 20.57
CA MET A 1 22.36 -1.08 19.47
C MET A 1 22.59 -1.76 18.15
N GLY A 2 21.59 -1.78 17.32
CA GLY A 2 21.72 -2.30 15.97
C GLY A 2 22.33 -1.30 15.02
N SER A 3 22.77 -1.79 13.88
CA SER A 3 23.33 -0.97 12.81
C SER A 3 22.27 -0.50 11.79
N PHE A 4 21.02 -0.93 11.93
CA PHE A 4 19.96 -0.54 11.04
C PHE A 4 19.46 0.87 11.36
N LEU A 5 19.06 1.60 10.32
CA LEU A 5 18.66 3.00 10.43
C LEU A 5 17.19 3.24 10.06
N GLY A 6 16.39 2.17 9.98
CA GLY A 6 14.97 2.28 9.67
C GLY A 6 14.62 1.57 8.37
N ILE A 7 13.39 1.79 7.91
CA ILE A 7 12.88 1.18 6.69
C ILE A 7 13.02 2.18 5.54
N ASN A 8 13.72 1.76 4.49
CA ASN A 8 13.88 2.54 3.27
C ASN A 8 12.66 2.38 2.36
N VAL A 9 12.34 1.13 2.03
CA VAL A 9 11.27 0.82 1.08
C VAL A 9 10.67 -0.55 1.42
N VAL A 10 9.36 -0.67 1.21
CA VAL A 10 8.66 -1.96 1.21
C VAL A 10 8.30 -2.27 -0.23
N SER A 11 8.73 -3.43 -0.72
CA SER A 11 8.52 -3.83 -2.10
C SER A 11 7.35 -4.80 -2.19
N ILE A 12 6.41 -4.51 -3.08
CA ILE A 12 5.19 -5.29 -3.28
C ILE A 12 5.24 -5.89 -4.69
N SER A 13 5.08 -7.21 -4.79
CA SER A 13 5.11 -7.89 -6.08
C SER A 13 3.79 -7.68 -6.83
N VAL A 14 3.89 -7.41 -8.12
CA VAL A 14 2.75 -7.20 -9.02
C VAL A 14 3.03 -7.90 -10.34
N THR A 15 1.98 -8.20 -11.10
CA THR A 15 2.12 -8.93 -12.38
C THR A 15 2.06 -8.03 -13.61
N ASP A 16 1.74 -6.75 -13.44
CA ASP A 16 1.60 -5.78 -14.53
C ASP A 16 2.01 -4.41 -14.01
N LEU A 17 3.16 -3.91 -14.45
CA LEU A 17 3.70 -2.64 -13.96
C LEU A 17 2.87 -1.44 -14.37
N ASP A 18 2.32 -1.42 -15.58
CA ASP A 18 1.50 -0.29 -16.04
C ASP A 18 0.23 -0.17 -15.21
N ARG A 19 -0.41 -1.30 -14.95
CA ARG A 19 -1.60 -1.34 -14.11
C ARG A 19 -1.28 -0.97 -12.65
N ALA A 20 -0.16 -1.45 -12.15
CA ALA A 20 0.30 -1.09 -10.80
C ALA A 20 0.59 0.40 -10.69
N ARG A 21 1.28 0.97 -11.70
CA ARG A 21 1.56 2.41 -11.71
C ARG A 21 0.28 3.22 -11.61
N ALA A 22 -0.71 2.90 -12.43
CA ALA A 22 -2.00 3.61 -12.41
C ALA A 22 -2.70 3.47 -11.06
N PHE A 23 -2.70 2.29 -10.47
CA PHE A 23 -3.36 2.05 -9.19
C PHE A 23 -2.69 2.84 -8.05
N TYR A 24 -1.39 2.69 -7.90
CA TYR A 24 -0.68 3.33 -6.78
C TYR A 24 -0.57 4.84 -6.96
N ARG A 25 -0.34 5.30 -8.18
CA ARG A 25 -0.25 6.74 -8.48
C ARG A 25 -1.60 7.44 -8.34
N ASP A 26 -2.64 6.90 -9.00
CA ASP A 26 -3.92 7.61 -9.18
C ASP A 26 -4.97 7.16 -8.19
N VAL A 27 -5.20 5.86 -8.04
CA VAL A 27 -6.28 5.35 -7.17
C VAL A 27 -5.93 5.52 -5.71
N LEU A 28 -4.73 5.11 -5.30
CA LEU A 28 -4.25 5.34 -3.93
C LEU A 28 -3.76 6.78 -3.73
N GLY A 29 -3.43 7.48 -4.78
CA GLY A 29 -3.10 8.90 -4.69
C GLY A 29 -1.68 9.20 -4.24
N PHE A 30 -0.73 8.26 -4.38
CA PHE A 30 0.66 8.55 -4.04
C PHE A 30 1.30 9.58 -4.97
N GLY A 31 0.71 9.82 -6.17
CA GLY A 31 1.26 10.75 -7.14
C GLY A 31 2.37 10.14 -7.97
N GLU A 32 3.04 10.97 -8.75
CA GLU A 32 4.08 10.53 -9.66
C GLU A 32 5.18 9.76 -8.90
N PRO A 33 5.67 8.65 -9.45
CA PRO A 33 6.72 7.89 -8.80
C PRO A 33 8.01 8.69 -8.64
N LEU A 34 8.73 8.42 -7.55
CA LEU A 34 10.09 8.95 -7.36
C LEU A 34 11.05 8.35 -8.39
N TYR A 35 10.89 7.05 -8.63
CA TYR A 35 11.69 6.31 -9.62
C TYR A 35 10.74 5.43 -10.42
N ASP A 36 10.83 5.50 -11.73
CA ASP A 36 10.08 4.65 -12.64
C ASP A 36 11.07 3.90 -13.52
N LEU A 37 11.51 2.74 -13.03
CA LEU A 37 12.53 1.92 -13.66
C LEU A 37 11.88 0.64 -14.21
N ALA A 38 10.88 0.83 -15.09
CA ALA A 38 10.09 -0.29 -15.63
C ALA A 38 10.96 -1.35 -16.29
N GLU A 39 12.06 -0.97 -16.91
CA GLU A 39 13.01 -1.89 -17.53
C GLU A 39 13.67 -2.82 -16.51
N ALA A 40 13.81 -2.36 -15.26
CA ALA A 40 14.34 -3.15 -14.16
C ALA A 40 13.22 -3.81 -13.34
N GLY A 41 11.96 -3.65 -13.76
CA GLY A 41 10.81 -4.20 -13.04
C GLY A 41 10.52 -3.50 -11.72
N TRP A 42 10.79 -2.19 -11.62
CA TRP A 42 10.73 -1.45 -10.35
C TRP A 42 10.12 -0.07 -10.54
N ILE A 43 9.10 0.25 -9.73
CA ILE A 43 8.53 1.59 -9.66
C ILE A 43 8.39 1.94 -8.18
N GLU A 44 8.91 3.08 -7.76
CA GLU A 44 8.93 3.46 -6.33
C GLU A 44 8.18 4.76 -6.09
N PHE A 45 7.34 4.76 -5.05
CA PHE A 45 6.49 5.88 -4.67
C PHE A 45 6.83 6.37 -3.27
N ALA A 46 6.78 7.69 -3.07
CA ALA A 46 6.77 8.28 -1.74
C ALA A 46 5.39 8.09 -1.10
N THR A 47 5.37 7.83 0.21
CA THR A 47 4.11 7.63 0.94
C THR A 47 3.60 8.88 1.64
N GLY A 48 4.38 9.97 1.62
CA GLY A 48 4.07 11.18 2.36
C GLY A 48 4.67 11.20 3.76
N GLY A 49 5.27 10.10 4.20
CA GLY A 49 5.96 9.96 5.47
C GLY A 49 7.24 9.16 5.30
N PRO A 50 7.88 8.72 6.41
CA PRO A 50 9.05 7.86 6.31
C PRO A 50 8.74 6.53 5.64
N GLY A 51 9.69 6.05 4.84
CA GLY A 51 9.55 4.78 4.12
C GLY A 51 8.75 4.94 2.83
N ASN A 52 9.26 4.32 1.79
CA ASN A 52 8.61 4.33 0.48
C ASN A 52 7.94 2.99 0.20
N ILE A 53 7.11 2.94 -0.82
CA ILE A 53 6.58 1.70 -1.38
C ILE A 53 7.10 1.56 -2.79
N SER A 54 7.56 0.36 -3.15
CA SER A 54 7.83 0.02 -4.53
C SER A 54 6.91 -1.09 -5.00
N VAL A 55 6.61 -1.09 -6.29
CA VAL A 55 6.00 -2.25 -6.95
C VAL A 55 7.07 -2.89 -7.82
N THR A 56 7.16 -4.21 -7.73
CA THR A 56 8.21 -5.00 -8.36
C THR A 56 7.57 -6.07 -9.22
N LEU A 57 8.03 -6.22 -10.44
CA LEU A 57 7.48 -7.24 -11.33
C LEU A 57 7.75 -8.63 -10.75
N ALA A 58 6.67 -9.39 -10.54
CA ALA A 58 6.74 -10.70 -9.91
C ALA A 58 7.39 -11.74 -10.82
N GLU A 59 8.06 -12.71 -10.20
CA GLU A 59 8.57 -13.89 -10.91
C GLU A 59 7.42 -14.81 -11.32
N PRO A 60 7.61 -15.62 -12.37
CA PRO A 60 6.60 -16.60 -12.79
C PRO A 60 6.21 -17.53 -11.62
N GLY A 61 4.91 -17.77 -11.47
CA GLY A 61 4.39 -18.62 -10.40
C GLY A 61 4.16 -17.92 -9.07
N TRP A 62 4.42 -16.61 -9.01
CA TRP A 62 4.17 -15.83 -7.80
C TRP A 62 2.68 -15.85 -7.41
N GLN A 63 2.43 -15.91 -6.10
CA GLN A 63 1.10 -15.80 -5.50
C GLN A 63 1.16 -14.74 -4.40
N PRO A 64 0.10 -13.95 -4.19
CA PRO A 64 0.08 -13.00 -3.07
C PRO A 64 0.17 -13.73 -1.73
N SER A 65 0.84 -13.09 -0.77
CA SER A 65 1.04 -13.63 0.57
C SER A 65 0.57 -12.61 1.60
N PHE A 66 -0.04 -13.09 2.68
CA PHE A 66 -0.51 -12.25 3.78
C PHE A 66 0.34 -12.38 5.04
N GLY A 67 1.53 -12.98 4.91
CA GLY A 67 2.46 -13.14 6.03
C GLY A 67 2.99 -11.82 6.55
N THR A 68 3.30 -10.89 5.63
CA THR A 68 3.71 -9.52 5.96
C THR A 68 2.66 -8.57 5.40
N THR A 69 2.23 -7.60 6.20
CA THR A 69 1.22 -6.62 5.76
C THR A 69 1.77 -5.22 5.94
N VAL A 70 1.67 -4.42 4.89
CA VAL A 70 2.00 -2.99 4.94
C VAL A 70 0.80 -2.27 5.53
N VAL A 71 1.03 -1.49 6.59
CA VAL A 71 -0.02 -0.68 7.22
C VAL A 71 0.34 0.78 7.02
N LEU A 72 -0.53 1.51 6.35
CA LEU A 72 -0.33 2.91 6.00
C LEU A 72 -1.10 3.80 6.96
N ASN A 73 -0.50 4.91 7.34
CA ASN A 73 -1.18 5.90 8.16
C ASN A 73 -2.11 6.74 7.28
N VAL A 74 -3.32 6.96 7.78
CA VAL A 74 -4.28 7.90 7.19
C VAL A 74 -4.82 8.82 8.29
N ALA A 75 -5.34 9.97 7.91
CA ALA A 75 -5.89 10.91 8.88
C ALA A 75 -7.15 10.36 9.55
N ASP A 76 -8.03 9.72 8.76
CA ASP A 76 -9.30 9.15 9.22
C ASP A 76 -9.59 7.89 8.41
N CYS A 77 -9.52 6.74 9.07
CA CYS A 77 -9.69 5.46 8.42
C CYS A 77 -11.09 5.27 7.81
N ARG A 78 -12.14 5.79 8.46
CA ARG A 78 -13.51 5.65 7.93
C ARG A 78 -13.69 6.42 6.63
N SER A 79 -13.20 7.66 6.59
CA SER A 79 -13.24 8.49 5.38
C SER A 79 -12.41 7.88 4.27
N ALA A 80 -11.23 7.39 4.60
CA ALA A 80 -10.33 6.77 3.63
C ALA A 80 -10.95 5.50 3.03
N ALA A 81 -11.60 4.67 3.86
CA ALA A 81 -12.28 3.46 3.38
C ALA A 81 -13.42 3.79 2.43
N ALA A 82 -14.24 4.78 2.76
CA ALA A 82 -15.34 5.23 1.90
C ALA A 82 -14.81 5.74 0.56
N GLU A 83 -13.74 6.50 0.59
CA GLU A 83 -13.12 7.06 -0.62
C GLU A 83 -12.56 5.96 -1.52
N LEU A 84 -11.86 4.99 -0.95
CA LEU A 84 -11.32 3.86 -1.71
C LEU A 84 -12.44 3.04 -2.36
N ARG A 85 -13.54 2.79 -1.63
CA ARG A 85 -14.68 2.08 -2.19
C ARG A 85 -15.33 2.83 -3.36
N GLN A 86 -15.41 4.14 -3.27
CA GLN A 86 -15.93 4.96 -4.37
C GLN A 86 -15.06 4.86 -5.60
N ARG A 87 -13.77 4.62 -5.42
CA ARG A 87 -12.81 4.42 -6.51
C ARG A 87 -12.74 2.98 -6.99
N GLY A 88 -13.61 2.11 -6.49
CA GLY A 88 -13.69 0.71 -6.91
C GLY A 88 -12.70 -0.22 -6.24
N VAL A 89 -12.06 0.20 -5.15
CA VAL A 89 -11.12 -0.63 -4.40
C VAL A 89 -11.89 -1.55 -3.45
N GLU A 90 -11.55 -2.84 -3.43
CA GLU A 90 -12.06 -3.76 -2.43
C GLU A 90 -11.49 -3.37 -1.08
N CYS A 91 -12.34 -3.00 -0.15
CA CYS A 91 -11.96 -2.48 1.16
C CYS A 91 -12.93 -2.95 2.22
N ASP A 92 -12.41 -3.52 3.31
CA ASP A 92 -13.23 -3.99 4.42
C ASP A 92 -13.84 -2.82 5.19
N GLU A 93 -14.89 -3.11 5.97
CA GLU A 93 -15.40 -2.15 6.94
C GLU A 93 -14.32 -1.87 7.98
N PRO A 94 -14.11 -0.58 8.35
CA PRO A 94 -13.16 -0.28 9.42
C PRO A 94 -13.53 -0.95 10.74
N THR A 95 -12.51 -1.44 11.42
CA THR A 95 -12.62 -2.03 12.75
C THR A 95 -11.96 -1.11 13.75
N VAL A 96 -12.65 -0.83 14.86
CA VAL A 96 -12.10 -0.04 15.96
C VAL A 96 -11.54 -0.98 17.03
N PHE A 97 -10.26 -0.79 17.36
CA PHE A 97 -9.65 -1.38 18.53
C PHE A 97 -9.65 -0.27 19.59
N PRO A 98 -10.56 -0.33 20.58
CA PRO A 98 -10.79 0.81 21.47
C PRO A 98 -9.54 1.26 22.20
N GLY A 99 -9.30 2.58 22.21
CA GLY A 99 -8.16 3.16 22.86
C GLY A 99 -6.86 3.12 22.07
N PHE A 100 -6.84 2.45 20.91
CA PHE A 100 -5.64 2.28 20.10
C PHE A 100 -5.78 2.79 18.68
N VAL A 101 -6.60 2.11 17.88
CA VAL A 101 -6.53 2.31 16.44
C VAL A 101 -7.86 1.97 15.79
N THR A 102 -8.17 2.65 14.68
CA THR A 102 -9.16 2.22 13.70
C THR A 102 -8.38 1.76 12.48
N PHE A 103 -8.69 0.58 11.97
CA PHE A 103 -7.97 0.03 10.83
C PHE A 103 -8.91 -0.64 9.84
N ALA A 104 -8.45 -0.77 8.60
CA ALA A 104 -9.16 -1.48 7.55
C ALA A 104 -8.17 -2.08 6.57
N SER A 105 -8.52 -3.25 6.02
CA SER A 105 -7.75 -3.87 4.94
C SER A 105 -8.35 -3.49 3.60
N PHE A 106 -7.48 -3.32 2.61
CA PHE A 106 -7.89 -3.12 1.22
C PHE A 106 -6.94 -3.90 0.32
N PHE A 107 -7.31 -4.06 -0.95
CA PHE A 107 -6.59 -4.94 -1.86
C PHE A 107 -6.23 -4.21 -3.13
N ASP A 108 -5.02 -4.45 -3.62
CA ASP A 108 -4.62 -3.96 -4.92
C ASP A 108 -5.17 -4.88 -6.03
N PRO A 109 -5.02 -4.51 -7.32
CA PRO A 109 -5.57 -5.32 -8.41
C PRO A 109 -4.95 -6.71 -8.56
N PHE A 110 -3.87 -7.01 -7.84
CA PHE A 110 -3.13 -8.27 -7.94
C PHE A 110 -3.39 -9.20 -6.77
N GLY A 111 -4.30 -8.79 -5.86
CA GLY A 111 -4.64 -9.57 -4.67
C GLY A 111 -3.75 -9.31 -3.47
N ASN A 112 -2.84 -8.35 -3.53
CA ASN A 112 -2.05 -7.96 -2.36
C ASN A 112 -2.94 -7.25 -1.34
N ARG A 113 -2.88 -7.69 -0.08
CA ARG A 113 -3.58 -7.04 1.01
C ARG A 113 -2.69 -5.96 1.62
N LEU A 114 -3.23 -4.75 1.67
CA LEU A 114 -2.66 -3.65 2.43
C LEU A 114 -3.63 -3.27 3.55
N GLN A 115 -3.13 -2.55 4.53
CA GLN A 115 -3.96 -2.00 5.60
C GLN A 115 -3.71 -0.52 5.75
N MET A 116 -4.66 0.17 6.34
CA MET A 116 -4.52 1.55 6.75
C MET A 116 -5.04 1.70 8.17
N CYS A 117 -4.53 2.69 8.87
CA CYS A 117 -4.94 2.94 10.24
C CYS A 117 -4.94 4.43 10.58
N SER A 118 -5.76 4.77 11.54
CA SER A 118 -5.79 6.07 12.18
C SER A 118 -6.05 5.88 13.67
N PRO A 119 -5.75 6.88 14.53
CA PRO A 119 -6.04 6.75 15.94
C PRO A 119 -7.53 6.46 16.19
N ALA A 120 -7.83 5.64 17.21
CA ALA A 120 -9.22 5.38 17.62
C ALA A 120 -9.86 6.67 18.11
N PRO A 121 -11.17 6.85 17.88
CA PRO A 121 -11.87 8.03 18.40
C PRO A 121 -11.90 8.11 19.92
#